data_72b23a4ac90e871a1c293d17fa1c347d
#
_entry.id   72b23a4ac90e871a1c293d17fa1c347d
#
_cell.length_a   1.000
_cell.length_b   1.000
_cell.length_c   1.000
_cell.angle_alpha   90.00
_cell.angle_beta   90.00
_cell.angle_gamma   90.00
#
_symmetry.space_group_name_H-M   'P 1'
#
loop_
_entity.id
_entity.type
_entity.pdbx_description
1 polymer ?
#
loop_
_entity_poly.entity_id
_entity_poly.type
_entity_poly.pdbx_seq_one_letter_code
_entity_poly.pdbx_strand_id
1 'polypeptide(L)'
;MPFYIILIINTLFTFGISATRPIVSIYSTTLGYYSFTLGILIASYSFLSMLLAARTGRWVDHLGARKMAFCGALGVFLALLLPWLIPNLFFLFLSQIIMGISQLFIVLSIQKTVGNMNGDREKLIATHSLSGAIGDMLGPLASGYIYAHFGFQVTFGVAMSAVLLGILMSFLLKSSDWKSGEPIKQSGVPLQQESVWRLLRDTNLRNAILISGVVLYSRELITAYFPLYGSNIGMTSSEIGIVLSLSASMSLVVRLLQYRLVKMIGRSRVMSGTVLLSAFTFLFVFLTDIPLLLAIIFAFMGAFLGMGQPLSMVYAMDLSPVERHGEILGLRLSINRVLQFVAPIIFGGIGGVFGIGSIFLVNSFILFISSRFIRIDPAITGPIFPRKANDGA
;
A
#
# COMPACT_ATOMS: atom_id res chain seq x y z
N MET A 1 -22.75 13.02 8.36
CA MET A 1 -21.63 13.52 9.20
C MET A 1 -20.59 12.44 9.57
N PRO A 2 -20.93 11.27 10.14
CA PRO A 2 -19.89 10.31 10.59
C PRO A 2 -18.91 9.87 9.50
N PHE A 3 -19.38 9.67 8.27
CA PHE A 3 -18.55 9.27 7.13
C PHE A 3 -17.41 10.26 6.85
N TYR A 4 -17.69 11.55 6.82
CA TYR A 4 -16.65 12.56 6.56
C TYR A 4 -15.60 12.64 7.69
N ILE A 5 -16.02 12.44 8.94
CA ILE A 5 -15.10 12.36 10.08
C ILE A 5 -14.16 11.16 9.90
N ILE A 6 -14.69 9.99 9.49
CA ILE A 6 -13.87 8.80 9.21
C ILE A 6 -12.87 9.06 8.07
N LEU A 7 -13.27 9.80 7.02
CA LEU A 7 -12.37 10.16 5.93
C LEU A 7 -11.21 11.02 6.42
N ILE A 8 -11.49 12.04 7.26
CA ILE A 8 -10.45 12.91 7.84
C ILE A 8 -9.53 12.10 8.74
N ILE A 9 -10.07 11.24 9.60
CA ILE A 9 -9.28 10.35 10.46
C ILE A 9 -8.36 9.46 9.62
N ASN A 10 -8.87 8.86 8.55
CA ASN A 10 -8.08 8.03 7.65
C ASN A 10 -6.95 8.82 6.96
N THR A 11 -7.23 10.04 6.51
CA THR A 11 -6.23 10.94 5.94
C THR A 11 -5.13 11.27 6.95
N LEU A 12 -5.48 11.61 8.20
CA LEU A 12 -4.53 11.95 9.24
C LEU A 12 -3.62 10.77 9.62
N PHE A 13 -4.19 9.57 9.75
CA PHE A 13 -3.39 8.37 10.04
C PHE A 13 -2.47 8.01 8.87
N THR A 14 -3.00 8.04 7.64
CA THR A 14 -2.18 7.77 6.46
C THR A 14 -1.09 8.81 6.28
N PHE A 15 -1.39 10.10 6.51
CA PHE A 15 -0.40 11.17 6.51
C PHE A 15 0.73 10.88 7.51
N GLY A 16 0.42 10.59 8.78
CA GLY A 16 1.44 10.32 9.81
C GLY A 16 2.34 9.14 9.46
N ILE A 17 1.76 8.06 8.92
CA ILE A 17 2.52 6.88 8.49
C ILE A 17 3.38 7.19 7.27
N SER A 18 2.80 7.79 6.23
CA SER A 18 3.49 8.06 4.95
C SER A 18 4.54 9.16 5.07
N ALA A 19 4.37 10.11 6.01
CA ALA A 19 5.35 11.15 6.30
C ALA A 19 6.66 10.57 6.86
N THR A 20 6.58 9.56 7.71
CA THR A 20 7.76 9.09 8.44
C THR A 20 8.55 8.01 7.71
N ARG A 21 7.95 7.24 6.81
CA ARG A 21 8.62 6.14 6.11
C ARG A 21 9.85 6.57 5.28
N PRO A 22 9.78 7.62 4.42
CA PRO A 22 10.95 8.11 3.71
C PRO A 22 12.02 8.66 4.65
N ILE A 23 11.60 9.30 5.74
CA ILE A 23 12.52 9.90 6.72
C ILE A 23 13.28 8.82 7.50
N VAL A 24 12.65 7.69 7.82
CA VAL A 24 13.35 6.53 8.40
C VAL A 24 14.49 6.08 7.49
N SER A 25 14.25 6.04 6.17
CA SER A 25 15.28 5.68 5.19
C SER A 25 16.41 6.72 5.15
N ILE A 26 16.10 8.00 5.07
CA ILE A 26 17.09 9.09 5.06
C ILE A 26 17.87 9.11 6.40
N TYR A 27 17.16 9.03 7.54
CA TYR A 27 17.81 9.10 8.84
C TYR A 27 18.71 7.89 9.12
N SER A 28 18.38 6.70 8.62
CA SER A 28 19.25 5.54 8.78
C SER A 28 20.60 5.72 8.08
N THR A 29 20.67 6.52 7.01
CA THR A 29 21.96 6.85 6.36
C THR A 29 22.82 7.78 7.21
N THR A 30 22.21 8.74 7.92
CA THR A 30 22.94 9.62 8.82
C THR A 30 23.52 8.86 10.03
N LEU A 31 22.93 7.71 10.37
CA LEU A 31 23.46 6.79 11.38
C LEU A 31 24.51 5.81 10.82
N GLY A 32 24.89 5.92 9.54
CA GLY A 32 25.92 5.10 8.91
C GLY A 32 25.47 3.68 8.53
N TYR A 33 24.15 3.41 8.45
CA TYR A 33 23.65 2.10 8.08
C TYR A 33 23.50 1.95 6.56
N TYR A 34 23.91 0.79 6.06
CA TYR A 34 23.92 0.45 4.63
C TYR A 34 22.61 -0.17 4.16
N SER A 35 22.47 -0.32 2.86
CA SER A 35 21.28 -0.81 2.15
C SER A 35 20.69 -2.10 2.73
N PHE A 36 21.52 -3.05 3.19
CA PHE A 36 21.04 -4.31 3.76
C PHE A 36 20.32 -4.10 5.09
N THR A 37 20.92 -3.32 6.01
CA THR A 37 20.28 -2.98 7.30
C THR A 37 18.98 -2.22 7.09
N LEU A 38 18.97 -1.27 6.12
CA LEU A 38 17.75 -0.58 5.71
C LEU A 38 16.70 -1.56 5.18
N GLY A 39 17.11 -2.54 4.37
CA GLY A 39 16.21 -3.58 3.86
C GLY A 39 15.50 -4.36 4.97
N ILE A 40 16.26 -4.78 6.00
CA ILE A 40 15.68 -5.47 7.17
C ILE A 40 14.78 -4.51 7.98
N LEU A 41 15.19 -3.25 8.15
CA LEU A 41 14.42 -2.24 8.86
C LEU A 41 13.05 -2.01 8.17
N ILE A 42 13.02 -1.86 6.86
CA ILE A 42 11.79 -1.70 6.08
C ILE A 42 10.94 -3.00 6.11
N ALA A 43 11.59 -4.16 5.95
CA ALA A 43 10.90 -5.45 6.02
C ALA A 43 10.20 -5.65 7.37
N SER A 44 10.78 -5.15 8.47
CA SER A 44 10.22 -5.30 9.82
C SER A 44 8.82 -4.71 9.95
N TYR A 45 8.48 -3.69 9.15
CA TYR A 45 7.12 -3.16 9.03
C TYR A 45 6.09 -4.21 8.59
N SER A 46 6.46 -5.10 7.68
CA SER A 46 5.56 -6.15 7.18
C SER A 46 5.57 -7.43 8.03
N PHE A 47 6.53 -7.57 8.94
CA PHE A 47 6.77 -8.79 9.70
C PHE A 47 5.55 -9.28 10.48
N LEU A 48 5.07 -8.49 11.46
CA LEU A 48 3.90 -8.88 12.26
C LEU A 48 2.61 -8.89 11.42
N SER A 49 2.49 -7.98 10.45
CA SER A 49 1.35 -7.94 9.55
C SER A 49 1.26 -9.22 8.71
N MET A 50 2.37 -9.78 8.27
CA MET A 50 2.45 -11.05 7.55
C MET A 50 1.94 -12.22 8.41
N LEU A 51 2.39 -12.29 9.65
CA LEU A 51 2.05 -13.39 10.57
C LEU A 51 0.61 -13.32 11.09
N LEU A 52 0.11 -12.11 11.30
CA LEU A 52 -1.15 -11.87 12.02
C LEU A 52 -2.32 -11.41 11.14
N ALA A 53 -2.12 -11.20 9.83
CA ALA A 53 -3.15 -10.67 8.93
C ALA A 53 -4.48 -11.43 9.02
N ALA A 54 -4.44 -12.77 8.95
CA ALA A 54 -5.63 -13.60 9.04
C ALA A 54 -6.30 -13.56 10.44
N ARG A 55 -5.50 -13.40 11.51
CA ARG A 55 -6.02 -13.28 12.88
C ARG A 55 -6.62 -11.91 13.13
N THR A 56 -6.04 -10.86 12.54
CA THR A 56 -6.50 -9.49 12.70
C THR A 56 -7.93 -9.31 12.19
N GLY A 57 -8.29 -9.90 11.05
CA GLY A 57 -9.68 -9.89 10.57
C GLY A 57 -10.64 -10.46 11.62
N ARG A 58 -10.33 -11.62 12.19
CA ARG A 58 -11.14 -12.24 13.26
C ARG A 58 -11.20 -11.38 14.52
N TRP A 59 -10.12 -10.73 14.91
CA TRP A 59 -10.13 -9.81 16.05
C TRP A 59 -11.02 -8.59 15.80
N VAL A 60 -11.02 -8.02 14.60
CA VAL A 60 -11.95 -6.94 14.21
C VAL A 60 -13.40 -7.41 14.26
N ASP A 61 -13.68 -8.69 13.91
CA ASP A 61 -15.01 -9.27 13.97
C ASP A 61 -15.49 -9.50 15.40
N HIS A 62 -14.64 -10.01 16.28
CA HIS A 62 -14.98 -10.36 17.66
C HIS A 62 -14.92 -9.18 18.64
N LEU A 63 -13.86 -8.35 18.57
CA LEU A 63 -13.63 -7.24 19.49
C LEU A 63 -14.34 -5.95 19.05
N GLY A 64 -14.74 -5.90 17.77
CA GLY A 64 -15.39 -4.76 17.14
C GLY A 64 -14.42 -3.75 16.52
N ALA A 65 -14.84 -3.16 15.39
CA ALA A 65 -14.03 -2.23 14.61
C ALA A 65 -13.55 -1.01 15.41
N ARG A 66 -14.37 -0.47 16.31
CA ARG A 66 -14.02 0.69 17.15
C ARG A 66 -12.80 0.42 18.03
N LYS A 67 -12.81 -0.69 18.78
CA LYS A 67 -11.73 -1.05 19.71
C LYS A 67 -10.43 -1.31 18.95
N MET A 68 -10.53 -2.04 17.84
CA MET A 68 -9.37 -2.38 17.02
C MET A 68 -8.78 -1.15 16.31
N ALA A 69 -9.61 -0.23 15.81
CA ALA A 69 -9.14 1.03 15.25
C ALA A 69 -8.41 1.88 16.30
N PHE A 70 -8.96 1.95 17.52
CA PHE A 70 -8.34 2.69 18.63
C PHE A 70 -7.01 2.07 19.07
N CYS A 71 -6.93 0.74 19.22
CA CYS A 71 -5.68 0.03 19.49
C CYS A 71 -4.63 0.28 18.38
N GLY A 72 -5.07 0.25 17.12
CA GLY A 72 -4.20 0.58 16.01
C GLY A 72 -3.70 2.03 16.05
N ALA A 73 -4.59 2.99 16.34
CA ALA A 73 -4.23 4.39 16.42
C ALA A 73 -3.23 4.68 17.56
N LEU A 74 -3.45 4.09 18.73
CA LEU A 74 -2.49 4.15 19.84
C LEU A 74 -1.16 3.50 19.46
N GLY A 75 -1.19 2.36 18.77
CA GLY A 75 0.01 1.70 18.31
C GLY A 75 0.81 2.54 17.31
N VAL A 76 0.15 3.23 16.35
CA VAL A 76 0.82 4.18 15.45
C VAL A 76 1.43 5.34 16.24
N PHE A 77 0.69 5.90 17.18
CA PHE A 77 1.22 6.97 18.05
C PHE A 77 2.47 6.52 18.83
N LEU A 78 2.43 5.35 19.44
CA LEU A 78 3.58 4.77 20.15
C LEU A 78 4.76 4.50 19.21
N ALA A 79 4.48 3.98 18.02
CA ALA A 79 5.49 3.73 16.99
C ALA A 79 6.22 5.01 16.57
N LEU A 80 5.53 6.14 16.54
CA LEU A 80 6.14 7.45 16.25
C LEU A 80 6.87 8.02 17.46
N LEU A 81 6.34 7.82 18.66
CA LEU A 81 6.91 8.32 19.90
C LEU A 81 8.27 7.70 20.21
N LEU A 82 8.45 6.40 19.96
CA LEU A 82 9.68 5.68 20.29
C LEU A 82 10.93 6.29 19.64
N PRO A 83 11.04 6.46 18.31
CA PRO A 83 12.20 7.07 17.70
C PRO A 83 12.25 8.59 17.89
N TRP A 84 11.12 9.23 18.21
CA TRP A 84 11.11 10.64 18.60
C TRP A 84 11.85 10.89 19.92
N LEU A 85 11.68 9.99 20.90
CA LEU A 85 12.38 10.06 22.18
C LEU A 85 13.83 9.60 22.06
N ILE A 86 14.07 8.46 21.41
CA ILE A 86 15.38 7.83 21.32
C ILE A 86 15.64 7.41 19.87
N PRO A 87 16.25 8.28 19.06
CA PRO A 87 16.44 8.04 17.63
C PRO A 87 17.64 7.11 17.35
N ASN A 88 17.52 5.83 17.70
CA ASN A 88 18.52 4.81 17.42
C ASN A 88 17.92 3.65 16.62
N LEU A 89 18.80 2.79 16.11
CA LEU A 89 18.40 1.68 15.25
C LEU A 89 17.39 0.72 15.90
N PHE A 90 17.57 0.39 17.18
CA PHE A 90 16.69 -0.51 17.89
C PHE A 90 15.26 0.03 17.96
N PHE A 91 15.10 1.32 18.35
CA PHE A 91 13.79 1.94 18.42
C PHE A 91 13.18 2.18 17.02
N LEU A 92 13.99 2.38 15.99
CA LEU A 92 13.51 2.40 14.60
C LEU A 92 12.94 1.04 14.21
N PHE A 93 13.61 -0.08 14.51
CA PHE A 93 13.08 -1.42 14.26
C PHE A 93 11.76 -1.67 15.00
N LEU A 94 11.74 -1.38 16.29
CA LEU A 94 10.56 -1.56 17.13
C LEU A 94 9.38 -0.71 16.62
N SER A 95 9.67 0.54 16.22
CA SER A 95 8.72 1.45 15.60
C SER A 95 8.10 0.84 14.33
N GLN A 96 8.92 0.32 13.41
CA GLN A 96 8.42 -0.28 12.17
C GLN A 96 7.54 -1.51 12.45
N ILE A 97 7.93 -2.38 13.37
CA ILE A 97 7.14 -3.57 13.75
C ILE A 97 5.77 -3.17 14.30
N ILE A 98 5.74 -2.23 15.24
CA ILE A 98 4.50 -1.73 15.85
C ILE A 98 3.66 -0.99 14.80
N MET A 99 4.28 -0.15 13.98
CA MET A 99 3.61 0.62 12.92
C MET A 99 2.86 -0.30 11.96
N GLY A 100 3.51 -1.38 11.50
CA GLY A 100 2.93 -2.28 10.51
C GLY A 100 1.68 -2.99 11.01
N ILE A 101 1.70 -3.56 12.22
CA ILE A 101 0.52 -4.23 12.78
C ILE A 101 -0.59 -3.23 13.12
N SER A 102 -0.21 -2.06 13.59
CA SER A 102 -1.16 -0.98 13.96
C SER A 102 -1.88 -0.44 12.74
N GLN A 103 -1.18 -0.24 11.63
CA GLN A 103 -1.80 0.15 10.35
C GLN A 103 -2.80 -0.93 9.88
N LEU A 104 -2.47 -2.20 10.02
CA LEU A 104 -3.38 -3.28 9.63
C LEU A 104 -4.67 -3.24 10.46
N PHE A 105 -4.59 -2.97 11.76
CA PHE A 105 -5.76 -2.80 12.64
C PHE A 105 -6.64 -1.63 12.18
N ILE A 106 -6.04 -0.48 11.88
CA ILE A 106 -6.76 0.71 11.40
C ILE A 106 -7.45 0.41 10.07
N VAL A 107 -6.70 -0.08 9.07
CA VAL A 107 -7.20 -0.31 7.71
C VAL A 107 -8.38 -1.27 7.72
N LEU A 108 -8.26 -2.43 8.36
CA LEU A 108 -9.34 -3.42 8.40
C LEU A 108 -10.57 -2.90 9.16
N SER A 109 -10.37 -2.17 10.25
CA SER A 109 -11.46 -1.61 11.04
C SER A 109 -12.23 -0.53 10.28
N ILE A 110 -11.52 0.39 9.63
CA ILE A 110 -12.15 1.47 8.85
C ILE A 110 -12.84 0.89 7.60
N GLN A 111 -12.18 -0.02 6.87
CA GLN A 111 -12.77 -0.65 5.68
C GLN A 111 -14.06 -1.41 6.02
N LYS A 112 -14.07 -2.15 7.16
CA LYS A 112 -15.26 -2.84 7.62
C LYS A 112 -16.37 -1.86 7.98
N THR A 113 -16.05 -0.79 8.70
CA THR A 113 -17.01 0.24 9.09
C THR A 113 -17.63 0.91 7.87
N VAL A 114 -16.80 1.37 6.93
CA VAL A 114 -17.23 2.04 5.69
C VAL A 114 -18.05 1.10 4.81
N GLY A 115 -17.62 -0.16 4.68
CA GLY A 115 -18.33 -1.18 3.88
C GLY A 115 -19.72 -1.55 4.41
N ASN A 116 -20.01 -1.27 5.69
CA ASN A 116 -21.29 -1.52 6.35
C ASN A 116 -22.15 -0.25 6.55
N MET A 117 -21.69 0.91 6.07
CA MET A 117 -22.49 2.15 6.10
C MET A 117 -23.62 2.10 5.07
N ASN A 118 -24.72 2.81 5.39
CA ASN A 118 -25.84 2.97 4.47
C ASN A 118 -25.43 3.86 3.29
N GLY A 119 -25.75 3.45 2.08
CA GLY A 119 -25.45 4.20 0.86
C GLY A 119 -24.87 3.30 -0.24
N ASP A 120 -24.41 3.94 -1.31
CA ASP A 120 -23.73 3.26 -2.40
C ASP A 120 -22.35 2.77 -1.89
N ARG A 121 -22.22 1.47 -1.69
CA ARG A 121 -21.02 0.84 -1.15
C ARG A 121 -19.79 1.10 -2.01
N GLU A 122 -19.93 1.10 -3.33
CA GLU A 122 -18.81 1.35 -4.24
C GLU A 122 -18.29 2.78 -4.08
N LYS A 123 -19.22 3.74 -4.03
CA LYS A 123 -18.88 5.15 -3.82
C LYS A 123 -18.25 5.40 -2.45
N LEU A 124 -18.74 4.77 -1.40
CA LEU A 124 -18.19 4.89 -0.05
C LEU A 124 -16.75 4.36 0.02
N ILE A 125 -16.49 3.16 -0.53
CA ILE A 125 -15.17 2.54 -0.57
C ILE A 125 -14.21 3.35 -1.45
N ALA A 126 -14.66 3.84 -2.61
CA ALA A 126 -13.86 4.68 -3.49
C ALA A 126 -13.45 5.99 -2.80
N THR A 127 -14.38 6.67 -2.14
CA THR A 127 -14.10 7.92 -1.41
C THR A 127 -13.15 7.69 -0.23
N HIS A 128 -13.33 6.57 0.52
CA HIS A 128 -12.38 6.16 1.55
C HIS A 128 -10.98 5.92 0.98
N SER A 129 -10.87 5.25 -0.17
CA SER A 129 -9.57 5.04 -0.83
C SER A 129 -8.91 6.37 -1.23
N LEU A 130 -9.70 7.35 -1.68
CA LEU A 130 -9.22 8.69 -2.00
C LEU A 130 -8.66 9.40 -0.76
N SER A 131 -9.32 9.30 0.40
CA SER A 131 -8.86 9.94 1.64
C SER A 131 -7.48 9.41 2.07
N GLY A 132 -7.25 8.10 1.94
CA GLY A 132 -5.93 7.51 2.18
C GLY A 132 -4.87 8.01 1.18
N ALA A 133 -5.22 8.08 -0.09
CA ALA A 133 -4.29 8.55 -1.12
C ALA A 133 -3.88 10.03 -0.94
N ILE A 134 -4.77 10.87 -0.39
CA ILE A 134 -4.43 12.26 -0.01
C ILE A 134 -3.37 12.25 1.10
N GLY A 135 -3.50 11.39 2.11
CA GLY A 135 -2.49 11.23 3.15
C GLY A 135 -1.14 10.73 2.60
N ASP A 136 -1.17 9.74 1.69
CA ASP A 136 0.02 9.23 1.00
C ASP A 136 0.74 10.29 0.15
N MET A 137 -0.01 11.24 -0.42
CA MET A 137 0.51 12.35 -1.20
C MET A 137 1.12 13.44 -0.31
N LEU A 138 0.37 13.87 0.70
CA LEU A 138 0.77 15.00 1.56
C LEU A 138 1.87 14.62 2.56
N GLY A 139 1.94 13.35 2.98
CA GLY A 139 2.91 12.87 3.95
C GLY A 139 4.36 13.11 3.52
N PRO A 140 4.84 12.51 2.42
CA PRO A 140 6.22 12.71 1.94
C PRO A 140 6.54 14.17 1.59
N LEU A 141 5.57 14.92 1.04
CA LEU A 141 5.73 16.33 0.72
C LEU A 141 6.05 17.16 1.97
N ALA A 142 5.20 17.04 2.97
CA ALA A 142 5.37 17.78 4.22
C ALA A 142 6.62 17.31 4.96
N SER A 143 6.83 16.01 5.08
CA SER A 143 7.97 15.47 5.83
C SER A 143 9.31 15.78 5.18
N GLY A 144 9.41 15.75 3.85
CA GLY A 144 10.62 16.13 3.13
C GLY A 144 11.02 17.58 3.40
N TYR A 145 10.05 18.50 3.33
CA TYR A 145 10.28 19.92 3.65
C TYR A 145 10.63 20.14 5.11
N ILE A 146 9.85 19.56 6.04
CA ILE A 146 10.05 19.74 7.48
C ILE A 146 11.39 19.14 7.91
N TYR A 147 11.75 17.98 7.41
CA TYR A 147 13.01 17.33 7.74
C TYR A 147 14.21 18.16 7.26
N ALA A 148 14.15 18.71 6.03
CA ALA A 148 15.23 19.53 5.48
C ALA A 148 15.52 20.80 6.31
N HIS A 149 14.48 21.41 6.91
CA HIS A 149 14.62 22.70 7.63
C HIS A 149 14.64 22.57 9.15
N PHE A 150 13.99 21.56 9.71
CA PHE A 150 13.76 21.42 11.16
C PHE A 150 14.23 20.08 11.75
N GLY A 151 14.69 19.17 10.89
CA GLY A 151 15.27 17.90 11.30
C GLY A 151 14.26 16.82 11.74
N PHE A 152 14.83 15.74 12.27
CA PHE A 152 14.12 14.49 12.58
C PHE A 152 13.00 14.64 13.61
N GLN A 153 13.31 15.26 14.78
CA GLN A 153 12.35 15.36 15.89
C GLN A 153 11.11 16.16 15.52
N VAL A 154 11.27 17.29 14.81
CA VAL A 154 10.13 18.10 14.39
C VAL A 154 9.28 17.35 13.38
N THR A 155 9.89 16.62 12.45
CA THR A 155 9.16 15.83 11.46
C THR A 155 8.31 14.73 12.11
N PHE A 156 8.90 13.97 13.04
CA PHE A 156 8.16 12.95 13.81
C PHE A 156 7.11 13.58 14.73
N GLY A 157 7.40 14.72 15.33
CA GLY A 157 6.47 15.49 16.16
C GLY A 157 5.22 15.92 15.37
N VAL A 158 5.38 16.43 14.15
CA VAL A 158 4.26 16.80 13.26
C VAL A 158 3.45 15.57 12.85
N ALA A 159 4.11 14.48 12.48
CA ALA A 159 3.43 13.22 12.15
C ALA A 159 2.63 12.68 13.35
N MET A 160 3.23 12.72 14.55
CA MET A 160 2.59 12.32 15.81
C MET A 160 1.41 13.21 16.17
N SER A 161 1.51 14.52 15.94
CA SER A 161 0.42 15.48 16.18
C SER A 161 -0.76 15.22 15.25
N ALA A 162 -0.52 14.89 13.99
CA ALA A 162 -1.58 14.51 13.04
C ALA A 162 -2.30 13.22 13.49
N VAL A 163 -1.54 12.21 13.93
CA VAL A 163 -2.11 10.96 14.47
C VAL A 163 -2.91 11.22 15.75
N LEU A 164 -2.39 12.05 16.66
CA LEU A 164 -3.08 12.44 17.88
C LEU A 164 -4.40 13.16 17.58
N LEU A 165 -4.39 14.09 16.62
CA LEU A 165 -5.61 14.75 16.15
C LEU A 165 -6.61 13.74 15.61
N GLY A 166 -6.16 12.73 14.83
CA GLY A 166 -7.01 11.64 14.34
C GLY A 166 -7.61 10.82 15.49
N ILE A 167 -6.83 10.54 16.55
CA ILE A 167 -7.31 9.87 17.77
C ILE A 167 -8.38 10.74 18.44
N LEU A 168 -8.12 12.02 18.66
CA LEU A 168 -9.08 12.94 19.27
C LEU A 168 -10.37 13.05 18.46
N MET A 169 -10.28 13.15 17.14
CA MET A 169 -11.45 13.16 16.27
C MET A 169 -12.25 11.84 16.33
N SER A 170 -11.60 10.72 16.62
CA SER A 170 -12.30 9.43 16.76
C SER A 170 -13.29 9.41 17.93
N PHE A 171 -13.10 10.23 18.96
CA PHE A 171 -14.04 10.40 20.08
C PHE A 171 -15.33 11.14 19.69
N LEU A 172 -15.31 11.90 18.58
CA LEU A 172 -16.52 12.54 18.03
C LEU A 172 -17.49 11.52 17.42
N LEU A 173 -17.00 10.30 17.11
CA LEU A 173 -17.81 9.22 16.57
C LEU A 173 -18.46 8.42 17.70
N LYS A 174 -19.78 8.25 17.60
CA LYS A 174 -20.53 7.39 18.51
C LYS A 174 -20.20 5.92 18.25
N SER A 175 -20.42 5.07 19.25
CA SER A 175 -20.20 3.62 19.09
C SER A 175 -21.05 3.02 17.95
N SER A 176 -22.26 3.56 17.74
CA SER A 176 -23.16 3.19 16.65
C SER A 176 -22.65 3.53 15.25
N ASP A 177 -21.73 4.50 15.12
CA ASP A 177 -21.16 4.90 13.84
C ASP A 177 -20.09 3.89 13.34
N TRP A 178 -19.51 3.13 14.27
CA TRP A 178 -18.57 2.04 13.99
C TRP A 178 -19.34 0.75 13.69
N LYS A 179 -19.98 0.70 12.53
CA LYS A 179 -20.77 -0.45 12.11
C LYS A 179 -19.87 -1.65 11.84
N SER A 180 -19.94 -2.64 12.70
CA SER A 180 -19.20 -3.88 12.53
C SER A 180 -19.86 -4.86 11.56
N GLY A 181 -21.12 -4.61 11.16
CA GLY A 181 -21.97 -5.58 10.47
C GLY A 181 -22.27 -6.81 11.36
N GLU A 182 -23.32 -7.52 11.07
CA GLU A 182 -23.43 -8.88 11.59
C GLU A 182 -22.26 -9.70 11.03
N PRO A 183 -21.64 -10.61 11.83
CA PRO A 183 -20.70 -11.58 11.28
C PRO A 183 -21.38 -12.21 10.08
N ILE A 184 -20.77 -12.15 8.91
CA ILE A 184 -21.26 -12.90 7.75
C ILE A 184 -21.35 -14.32 8.29
N LYS A 185 -22.58 -14.77 8.58
CA LYS A 185 -22.83 -16.19 8.86
C LYS A 185 -22.26 -16.88 7.64
N GLN A 186 -21.10 -17.47 7.82
CA GLN A 186 -20.62 -18.41 6.83
C GLN A 186 -21.79 -19.35 6.64
N SER A 187 -22.49 -19.17 5.52
CA SER A 187 -23.53 -20.09 5.10
C SER A 187 -22.91 -21.45 5.27
N GLY A 188 -23.47 -22.26 6.17
CA GLY A 188 -22.91 -23.52 6.64
C GLY A 188 -22.83 -24.62 5.57
N VAL A 189 -22.56 -24.26 4.36
CA VAL A 189 -22.06 -25.16 3.33
C VAL A 189 -20.62 -25.45 3.73
N PRO A 190 -20.27 -26.69 4.10
CA PRO A 190 -18.88 -27.08 4.26
C PRO A 190 -18.24 -26.81 2.90
N LEU A 191 -17.53 -25.69 2.78
CA LEU A 191 -16.65 -25.47 1.65
C LEU A 191 -15.78 -26.72 1.63
N GLN A 192 -15.95 -27.58 0.61
CA GLN A 192 -15.02 -28.66 0.37
C GLN A 192 -13.64 -28.03 0.49
N GLN A 193 -12.86 -28.48 1.49
CA GLN A 193 -11.53 -27.97 1.78
C GLN A 193 -10.59 -28.32 0.60
N GLU A 194 -10.90 -27.80 -0.57
CA GLU A 194 -9.90 -27.78 -1.61
C GLU A 194 -8.77 -26.90 -1.14
N SER A 195 -7.62 -27.51 -0.97
CA SER A 195 -6.41 -26.83 -0.50
C SER A 195 -6.25 -25.48 -1.23
N VAL A 196 -6.02 -24.40 -0.49
CA VAL A 196 -5.73 -23.04 -1.01
C VAL A 196 -4.65 -23.09 -2.11
N TRP A 197 -3.73 -24.03 -2.03
CA TRP A 197 -2.71 -24.32 -3.04
C TRP A 197 -3.28 -24.82 -4.38
N ARG A 198 -4.47 -25.41 -4.39
CA ARG A 198 -5.14 -25.84 -5.62
C ARG A 198 -5.64 -24.65 -6.43
N LEU A 199 -6.01 -23.55 -5.76
CA LEU A 199 -6.39 -22.29 -6.41
C LEU A 199 -5.22 -21.68 -7.20
N LEU A 200 -3.99 -21.84 -6.72
CA LEU A 200 -2.80 -21.37 -7.42
C LEU A 200 -2.43 -22.22 -8.67
N ARG A 201 -3.11 -23.34 -8.91
CA ARG A 201 -2.98 -24.12 -10.16
C ARG A 201 -3.69 -23.44 -11.33
N ASP A 202 -4.74 -22.64 -11.06
CA ASP A 202 -5.33 -21.80 -12.09
C ASP A 202 -4.32 -20.71 -12.49
N THR A 203 -3.91 -20.74 -13.76
CA THR A 203 -2.88 -19.85 -14.29
C THR A 203 -3.33 -18.39 -14.24
N ASN A 204 -4.60 -18.10 -14.51
CA ASN A 204 -5.12 -16.74 -14.54
C ASN A 204 -5.21 -16.16 -13.14
N LEU A 205 -5.69 -16.93 -12.17
CA LEU A 205 -5.75 -16.51 -10.77
C LEU A 205 -4.34 -16.31 -10.18
N ARG A 206 -3.42 -17.24 -10.46
CA ARG A 206 -2.02 -17.10 -10.09
C ARG A 206 -1.40 -15.82 -10.66
N ASN A 207 -1.65 -15.54 -11.94
CA ASN A 207 -1.16 -14.34 -12.62
C ASN A 207 -1.73 -13.06 -11.98
N ALA A 208 -3.02 -13.02 -11.64
CA ALA A 208 -3.64 -11.90 -10.94
C ALA A 208 -2.96 -11.62 -9.59
N ILE A 209 -2.70 -12.68 -8.82
CA ILE A 209 -2.04 -12.59 -7.52
C ILE A 209 -0.58 -12.14 -7.66
N LEU A 210 0.14 -12.67 -8.65
CA LEU A 210 1.52 -12.28 -8.94
C LEU A 210 1.62 -10.81 -9.35
N ILE A 211 0.74 -10.32 -10.24
CA ILE A 211 0.69 -8.89 -10.59
C ILE A 211 0.50 -8.04 -9.34
N SER A 212 -0.46 -8.41 -8.48
CA SER A 212 -0.69 -7.71 -7.22
C SER A 212 0.57 -7.62 -6.37
N GLY A 213 1.24 -8.75 -6.20
CA GLY A 213 2.45 -8.83 -5.38
C GLY A 213 3.61 -8.02 -5.95
N VAL A 214 3.85 -8.17 -7.26
CA VAL A 214 4.93 -7.46 -7.97
C VAL A 214 4.73 -5.94 -7.93
N VAL A 215 3.52 -5.46 -8.18
CA VAL A 215 3.21 -4.03 -8.09
C VAL A 215 3.38 -3.51 -6.65
N LEU A 216 2.94 -4.29 -5.66
CA LEU A 216 2.98 -3.83 -4.28
C LEU A 216 4.39 -3.79 -3.71
N TYR A 217 5.22 -4.82 -3.95
CA TYR A 217 6.60 -4.76 -3.48
C TYR A 217 7.42 -3.71 -4.25
N SER A 218 7.15 -3.49 -5.54
CA SER A 218 7.81 -2.42 -6.31
C SER A 218 7.51 -1.04 -5.72
N ARG A 219 6.28 -0.79 -5.29
CA ARG A 219 5.94 0.45 -4.54
C ARG A 219 6.69 0.54 -3.21
N GLU A 220 6.85 -0.58 -2.53
CA GLU A 220 7.64 -0.65 -1.30
C GLU A 220 9.10 -0.30 -1.53
N LEU A 221 9.71 -0.82 -2.61
CA LEU A 221 11.09 -0.48 -2.98
C LEU A 221 11.27 1.01 -3.26
N ILE A 222 10.31 1.66 -3.92
CA ILE A 222 10.34 3.10 -4.16
C ILE A 222 10.40 3.85 -2.83
N THR A 223 9.46 3.57 -1.93
CA THR A 223 9.35 4.27 -0.65
C THR A 223 10.56 4.03 0.24
N ALA A 224 11.14 2.83 0.15
CA ALA A 224 12.27 2.40 0.96
C ALA A 224 13.62 2.92 0.43
N TYR A 225 13.89 2.71 -0.85
CA TYR A 225 15.24 2.89 -1.40
C TYR A 225 15.43 4.15 -2.21
N PHE A 226 14.36 4.76 -2.73
CA PHE A 226 14.52 6.03 -3.44
C PHE A 226 15.02 7.16 -2.53
N PRO A 227 14.57 7.30 -1.25
CA PRO A 227 15.15 8.31 -0.37
C PRO A 227 16.66 8.13 -0.16
N LEU A 228 17.11 6.88 -0.04
CA LEU A 228 18.53 6.54 0.08
C LEU A 228 19.29 6.85 -1.22
N TYR A 229 18.72 6.48 -2.37
CA TYR A 229 19.30 6.77 -3.69
C TYR A 229 19.40 8.28 -3.93
N GLY A 230 18.31 9.01 -3.70
CA GLY A 230 18.25 10.46 -3.85
C GLY A 230 19.30 11.18 -2.98
N SER A 231 19.42 10.78 -1.71
CA SER A 231 20.46 11.32 -0.82
C SER A 231 21.88 11.06 -1.34
N ASN A 232 22.14 9.90 -1.93
CA ASN A 232 23.45 9.54 -2.47
C ASN A 232 23.85 10.36 -3.71
N ILE A 233 22.87 10.78 -4.52
CA ILE A 233 23.10 11.66 -5.69
C ILE A 233 23.00 13.15 -5.33
N GLY A 234 22.92 13.48 -4.03
CA GLY A 234 22.93 14.84 -3.53
C GLY A 234 21.58 15.56 -3.50
N MET A 235 20.46 14.86 -3.68
CA MET A 235 19.12 15.45 -3.53
C MET A 235 18.85 15.83 -2.07
N THR A 236 18.21 16.96 -1.89
CA THR A 236 17.69 17.39 -0.60
C THR A 236 16.47 16.53 -0.18
N SER A 237 16.20 16.45 1.10
CA SER A 237 15.00 15.73 1.60
C SER A 237 13.71 16.33 1.06
N SER A 238 13.68 17.64 0.78
CA SER A 238 12.55 18.32 0.14
C SER A 238 12.32 17.83 -1.28
N GLU A 239 13.36 17.71 -2.09
CA GLU A 239 13.26 17.20 -3.47
C GLU A 239 12.80 15.74 -3.48
N ILE A 240 13.34 14.91 -2.59
CA ILE A 240 12.90 13.51 -2.40
C ILE A 240 11.40 13.45 -2.04
N GLY A 241 10.97 14.31 -1.11
CA GLY A 241 9.56 14.40 -0.72
C GLY A 241 8.65 14.81 -1.87
N ILE A 242 9.06 15.79 -2.70
CA ILE A 242 8.34 16.22 -3.90
C ILE A 242 8.21 15.07 -4.91
N VAL A 243 9.28 14.35 -5.20
CA VAL A 243 9.28 13.24 -6.15
C VAL A 243 8.34 12.12 -5.69
N LEU A 244 8.38 11.73 -4.41
CA LEU A 244 7.47 10.72 -3.86
C LEU A 244 6.01 11.18 -3.87
N SER A 245 5.76 12.43 -3.53
CA SER A 245 4.43 13.03 -3.60
C SER A 245 3.88 13.09 -5.00
N LEU A 246 4.71 13.43 -5.99
CA LEU A 246 4.32 13.46 -7.39
C LEU A 246 3.91 12.06 -7.87
N SER A 247 4.67 11.03 -7.48
CA SER A 247 4.32 9.64 -7.74
C SER A 247 2.96 9.26 -7.11
N ALA A 248 2.73 9.63 -5.85
CA ALA A 248 1.46 9.37 -5.17
C ALA A 248 0.29 10.12 -5.82
N SER A 249 0.50 11.39 -6.23
CA SER A 249 -0.49 12.21 -6.94
C SER A 249 -0.91 11.58 -8.26
N MET A 250 0.06 11.15 -9.07
CA MET A 250 -0.21 10.51 -10.35
C MET A 250 -0.89 9.15 -10.19
N SER A 251 -0.55 8.39 -9.14
CA SER A 251 -1.27 7.17 -8.77
C SER A 251 -2.74 7.45 -8.46
N LEU A 252 -3.04 8.56 -7.80
CA LEU A 252 -4.41 9.01 -7.52
C LEU A 252 -5.15 9.40 -8.81
N VAL A 253 -4.54 10.26 -9.64
CA VAL A 253 -5.14 10.72 -10.92
C VAL A 253 -5.50 9.54 -11.81
N VAL A 254 -4.59 8.59 -11.96
CA VAL A 254 -4.81 7.43 -12.84
C VAL A 254 -5.90 6.50 -12.31
N ARG A 255 -6.05 6.36 -10.99
CA ARG A 255 -7.18 5.59 -10.41
C ARG A 255 -8.54 6.20 -10.77
N LEU A 256 -8.64 7.53 -10.83
CA LEU A 256 -9.86 8.22 -11.27
C LEU A 256 -10.16 7.97 -12.77
N LEU A 257 -9.12 7.82 -13.58
CA LEU A 257 -9.22 7.56 -15.02
C LEU A 257 -9.31 6.06 -15.36
N GLN A 258 -9.07 5.18 -14.39
CA GLN A 258 -8.95 3.73 -14.60
C GLN A 258 -10.13 3.11 -15.35
N TYR A 259 -11.36 3.50 -14.99
CA TYR A 259 -12.56 3.01 -15.67
C TYR A 259 -12.55 3.35 -17.16
N ARG A 260 -12.22 4.59 -17.52
CA ARG A 260 -12.15 5.04 -18.92
C ARG A 260 -11.05 4.28 -19.68
N LEU A 261 -9.87 4.15 -19.09
CA LEU A 261 -8.75 3.44 -19.69
C LEU A 261 -9.08 1.95 -19.97
N VAL A 262 -9.69 1.29 -18.99
CA VAL A 262 -10.11 -0.12 -19.15
C VAL A 262 -11.18 -0.28 -20.22
N LYS A 263 -12.12 0.68 -20.33
CA LYS A 263 -13.15 0.67 -21.38
C LYS A 263 -12.57 0.89 -22.78
N MET A 264 -11.54 1.71 -22.91
CA MET A 264 -10.92 2.04 -24.21
C MET A 264 -9.95 0.97 -24.71
N ILE A 265 -9.10 0.46 -23.81
CA ILE A 265 -7.94 -0.37 -24.19
C ILE A 265 -8.20 -1.84 -23.86
N GLY A 266 -9.09 -2.12 -22.92
CA GLY A 266 -9.37 -3.46 -22.38
C GLY A 266 -8.53 -3.77 -21.13
N ARG A 267 -9.12 -4.50 -20.18
CA ARG A 267 -8.51 -4.79 -18.85
C ARG A 267 -7.17 -5.51 -18.97
N SER A 268 -7.11 -6.54 -19.82
CA SER A 268 -5.90 -7.35 -20.03
C SER A 268 -4.72 -6.50 -20.48
N ARG A 269 -4.93 -5.63 -21.48
CA ARG A 269 -3.87 -4.74 -21.99
C ARG A 269 -3.46 -3.70 -20.96
N VAL A 270 -4.40 -3.14 -20.20
CA VAL A 270 -4.08 -2.18 -19.13
C VAL A 270 -3.24 -2.85 -18.05
N MET A 271 -3.61 -4.05 -17.60
CA MET A 271 -2.85 -4.78 -16.58
C MET A 271 -1.45 -5.16 -17.03
N SER A 272 -1.31 -5.73 -18.23
CA SER A 272 0.01 -6.07 -18.79
C SER A 272 0.85 -4.83 -19.05
N GLY A 273 0.23 -3.77 -19.58
CA GLY A 273 0.87 -2.48 -19.81
C GLY A 273 1.36 -1.82 -18.52
N THR A 274 0.62 -1.92 -17.42
CA THR A 274 1.03 -1.43 -16.09
C THR A 274 2.39 -2.02 -15.69
N VAL A 275 2.55 -3.33 -15.79
CA VAL A 275 3.81 -3.99 -15.39
C VAL A 275 4.94 -3.66 -16.35
N LEU A 276 4.68 -3.69 -17.66
CA LEU A 276 5.70 -3.42 -18.68
C LEU A 276 6.18 -1.97 -18.64
N LEU A 277 5.28 -1.01 -18.58
CA LEU A 277 5.64 0.42 -18.51
C LEU A 277 6.33 0.76 -17.19
N SER A 278 5.96 0.11 -16.09
CA SER A 278 6.70 0.22 -14.84
C SER A 278 8.13 -0.29 -14.97
N ALA A 279 8.37 -1.39 -15.71
CA ALA A 279 9.73 -1.88 -15.95
C ALA A 279 10.61 -0.80 -16.60
N PHE A 280 10.09 -0.11 -17.62
CA PHE A 280 10.84 1.00 -18.26
C PHE A 280 11.08 2.16 -17.29
N THR A 281 10.11 2.54 -16.47
CA THR A 281 10.34 3.63 -15.49
C THR A 281 11.42 3.26 -14.48
N PHE A 282 11.46 2.02 -13.98
CA PHE A 282 12.54 1.56 -13.12
C PHE A 282 13.90 1.55 -13.81
N LEU A 283 13.97 1.19 -15.10
CA LEU A 283 15.20 1.25 -15.88
C LEU A 283 15.69 2.69 -16.00
N PHE A 284 14.80 3.63 -16.29
CA PHE A 284 15.18 5.04 -16.44
C PHE A 284 15.64 5.68 -15.12
N VAL A 285 15.17 5.23 -13.97
CA VAL A 285 15.71 5.66 -12.66
C VAL A 285 17.19 5.30 -12.54
N PHE A 286 17.58 4.11 -13.01
CA PHE A 286 18.98 3.68 -12.98
C PHE A 286 19.88 4.50 -13.94
N LEU A 287 19.31 5.04 -15.02
CA LEU A 287 20.05 5.71 -16.08
C LEU A 287 20.22 7.22 -15.88
N THR A 288 19.64 7.82 -14.83
CA THR A 288 19.68 9.26 -14.62
C THR A 288 19.83 9.66 -13.16
N ASP A 289 20.66 10.68 -12.92
CA ASP A 289 20.85 11.32 -11.61
C ASP A 289 20.26 12.74 -11.58
N ILE A 290 19.53 13.16 -12.64
CA ILE A 290 18.97 14.50 -12.76
C ILE A 290 17.66 14.58 -11.96
N PRO A 291 17.53 15.41 -10.88
CA PRO A 291 16.35 15.45 -10.02
C PRO A 291 15.04 15.74 -10.77
N LEU A 292 15.05 16.66 -11.72
CA LEU A 292 13.88 17.00 -12.52
C LEU A 292 13.40 15.82 -13.37
N LEU A 293 14.35 15.08 -13.98
CA LEU A 293 14.03 13.92 -14.80
C LEU A 293 13.50 12.77 -13.93
N LEU A 294 14.09 12.57 -12.74
CA LEU A 294 13.58 11.64 -11.75
C LEU A 294 12.14 11.98 -11.33
N ALA A 295 11.82 13.25 -11.12
CA ALA A 295 10.46 13.68 -10.78
C ALA A 295 9.45 13.28 -11.88
N ILE A 296 9.79 13.47 -13.15
CA ILE A 296 8.96 13.07 -14.29
C ILE A 296 8.83 11.54 -14.36
N ILE A 297 9.92 10.80 -14.23
CA ILE A 297 9.92 9.33 -14.24
C ILE A 297 9.04 8.80 -13.12
N PHE A 298 9.15 9.35 -11.91
CA PHE A 298 8.34 8.93 -10.76
C PHE A 298 6.87 9.29 -10.90
N ALA A 299 6.54 10.38 -11.58
CA ALA A 299 5.15 10.68 -11.93
C ALA A 299 4.55 9.57 -12.81
N PHE A 300 5.24 9.16 -13.87
CA PHE A 300 4.81 8.04 -14.72
C PHE A 300 4.80 6.71 -13.96
N MET A 301 5.81 6.44 -13.14
CA MET A 301 5.89 5.26 -12.30
C MET A 301 4.68 5.16 -11.35
N GLY A 302 4.30 6.27 -10.71
CA GLY A 302 3.11 6.37 -9.88
C GLY A 302 1.83 6.09 -10.66
N ALA A 303 1.71 6.62 -11.88
CA ALA A 303 0.58 6.36 -12.77
C ALA A 303 0.48 4.86 -13.10
N PHE A 304 1.56 4.22 -13.51
CA PHE A 304 1.54 2.82 -13.90
C PHE A 304 1.31 1.89 -12.70
N LEU A 305 2.07 2.02 -11.61
CA LEU A 305 1.89 1.19 -10.42
C LEU A 305 0.56 1.45 -9.70
N GLY A 306 -0.02 2.65 -9.87
CA GLY A 306 -1.29 3.03 -9.24
C GLY A 306 -2.49 2.19 -9.66
N MET A 307 -2.51 1.70 -10.89
CA MET A 307 -3.60 0.89 -11.47
C MET A 307 -3.52 -0.59 -11.09
N GLY A 308 -2.34 -1.12 -10.83
CA GLY A 308 -2.12 -2.56 -10.72
C GLY A 308 -2.87 -3.22 -9.57
N GLN A 309 -2.94 -2.59 -8.40
CA GLN A 309 -3.60 -3.14 -7.21
C GLN A 309 -5.13 -3.28 -7.38
N PRO A 310 -5.89 -2.23 -7.73
CA PRO A 310 -7.34 -2.36 -7.88
C PRO A 310 -7.71 -3.28 -9.04
N LEU A 311 -6.99 -3.21 -10.16
CA LEU A 311 -7.30 -4.07 -11.32
C LEU A 311 -7.05 -5.55 -11.02
N SER A 312 -5.94 -5.89 -10.37
CA SER A 312 -5.64 -7.28 -9.99
C SER A 312 -6.64 -7.84 -8.97
N MET A 313 -7.16 -6.98 -8.08
CA MET A 313 -8.18 -7.37 -7.12
C MET A 313 -9.50 -7.74 -7.83
N VAL A 314 -10.00 -6.87 -8.70
CA VAL A 314 -11.23 -7.11 -9.45
C VAL A 314 -11.06 -8.35 -10.34
N TYR A 315 -9.92 -8.49 -11.02
CA TYR A 315 -9.65 -9.64 -11.88
C TYR A 315 -9.62 -10.97 -11.09
N ALA A 316 -9.00 -11.00 -9.92
CA ALA A 316 -8.99 -12.18 -9.06
C ALA A 316 -10.40 -12.56 -8.58
N MET A 317 -11.27 -11.58 -8.32
CA MET A 317 -12.66 -11.83 -7.95
C MET A 317 -13.49 -12.36 -9.14
N ASP A 318 -13.30 -11.81 -10.35
CA ASP A 318 -14.02 -12.26 -11.55
C ASP A 318 -13.67 -13.71 -11.95
N LEU A 319 -12.48 -14.19 -11.57
CA LEU A 319 -12.02 -15.57 -11.82
C LEU A 319 -12.55 -16.58 -10.80
N SER A 320 -13.31 -16.14 -9.81
CA SER A 320 -13.68 -17.01 -8.69
C SER A 320 -15.17 -16.95 -8.37
N PRO A 321 -15.74 -18.06 -7.87
CA PRO A 321 -17.10 -18.06 -7.34
C PRO A 321 -17.24 -17.04 -6.20
N VAL A 322 -18.41 -16.40 -6.11
CA VAL A 322 -18.71 -15.36 -5.10
C VAL A 322 -18.47 -15.87 -3.68
N GLU A 323 -18.80 -17.15 -3.43
CA GLU A 323 -18.64 -17.84 -2.16
C GLU A 323 -17.18 -17.95 -1.70
N ARG A 324 -16.22 -17.92 -2.65
CA ARG A 324 -14.78 -18.05 -2.40
C ARG A 324 -14.01 -16.74 -2.48
N HIS A 325 -14.67 -15.60 -2.74
CA HIS A 325 -14.01 -14.29 -2.83
C HIS A 325 -13.19 -13.96 -1.59
N GLY A 326 -13.69 -14.27 -0.39
CA GLY A 326 -12.96 -14.03 0.87
C GLY A 326 -11.66 -14.82 0.96
N GLU A 327 -11.68 -16.09 0.54
CA GLU A 327 -10.51 -16.97 0.53
C GLU A 327 -9.42 -16.46 -0.43
N ILE A 328 -9.82 -16.06 -1.63
CA ILE A 328 -8.92 -15.57 -2.67
C ILE A 328 -8.32 -14.21 -2.30
N LEU A 329 -9.11 -13.30 -1.75
CA LEU A 329 -8.62 -12.03 -1.24
C LEU A 329 -7.67 -12.24 -0.05
N GLY A 330 -7.96 -13.20 0.83
CA GLY A 330 -7.07 -13.59 1.93
C GLY A 330 -5.73 -14.14 1.41
N LEU A 331 -5.76 -15.06 0.44
CA LEU A 331 -4.56 -15.60 -0.20
C LEU A 331 -3.71 -14.50 -0.86
N ARG A 332 -4.37 -13.62 -1.63
CA ARG A 332 -3.73 -12.48 -2.27
C ARG A 332 -3.05 -11.55 -1.25
N LEU A 333 -3.74 -11.21 -0.17
CA LEU A 333 -3.18 -10.38 0.90
C LEU A 333 -1.99 -11.06 1.59
N SER A 334 -2.07 -12.36 1.85
CA SER A 334 -0.97 -13.12 2.46
C SER A 334 0.27 -13.12 1.57
N ILE A 335 0.12 -13.41 0.29
CA ILE A 335 1.23 -13.38 -0.67
C ILE A 335 1.82 -11.97 -0.78
N ASN A 336 0.98 -10.94 -0.83
CA ASN A 336 1.42 -9.56 -0.85
C ASN A 336 2.26 -9.21 0.38
N ARG A 337 1.87 -9.64 1.58
CA ARG A 337 2.62 -9.39 2.82
C ARG A 337 3.95 -10.13 2.86
N VAL A 338 3.99 -11.38 2.37
CA VAL A 338 5.24 -12.12 2.23
C VAL A 338 6.20 -11.39 1.30
N LEU A 339 5.74 -10.95 0.14
CA LEU A 339 6.58 -10.21 -0.81
C LEU A 339 7.04 -8.85 -0.25
N GLN A 340 6.19 -8.13 0.48
CA GLN A 340 6.57 -6.88 1.16
C GLN A 340 7.60 -7.11 2.26
N PHE A 341 7.65 -8.29 2.87
CA PHE A 341 8.67 -8.65 3.85
C PHE A 341 9.98 -9.08 3.19
N VAL A 342 9.90 -9.97 2.20
CA VAL A 342 11.07 -10.62 1.59
C VAL A 342 11.80 -9.68 0.63
N ALA A 343 11.07 -8.92 -0.19
CA ALA A 343 11.68 -8.11 -1.24
C ALA A 343 12.66 -7.04 -0.70
N PRO A 344 12.34 -6.23 0.32
CA PRO A 344 13.31 -5.25 0.82
C PRO A 344 14.62 -5.88 1.32
N ILE A 345 14.57 -7.09 1.91
CA ILE A 345 15.77 -7.79 2.38
C ILE A 345 16.65 -8.21 1.21
N ILE A 346 16.06 -8.84 0.19
CA ILE A 346 16.79 -9.28 -1.01
C ILE A 346 17.40 -8.08 -1.73
N PHE A 347 16.57 -7.06 -2.00
CA PHE A 347 17.03 -5.87 -2.70
C PHE A 347 18.02 -5.04 -1.88
N GLY A 348 17.91 -5.05 -0.55
CA GLY A 348 18.90 -4.47 0.34
C GLY A 348 20.26 -5.14 0.23
N GLY A 349 20.27 -6.47 0.12
CA GLY A 349 21.49 -7.24 -0.16
C GLY A 349 22.10 -6.88 -1.52
N ILE A 350 21.27 -6.81 -2.57
CA ILE A 350 21.69 -6.41 -3.92
C ILE A 350 22.30 -4.99 -3.90
N GLY A 351 21.58 -4.04 -3.28
CA GLY A 351 22.04 -2.66 -3.17
C GLY A 351 23.32 -2.50 -2.34
N GLY A 352 23.54 -3.39 -1.36
CA GLY A 352 24.76 -3.41 -0.54
C GLY A 352 26.00 -3.89 -1.31
N VAL A 353 25.83 -4.81 -2.26
CA VAL A 353 26.93 -5.39 -3.05
C VAL A 353 27.19 -4.59 -4.33
N PHE A 354 26.13 -4.21 -5.05
CA PHE A 354 26.21 -3.63 -6.39
C PHE A 354 25.86 -2.13 -6.45
N GLY A 355 25.63 -1.51 -5.29
CA GLY A 355 25.20 -0.11 -5.20
C GLY A 355 23.68 0.04 -5.30
N ILE A 356 23.14 1.15 -4.74
CA ILE A 356 21.69 1.34 -4.56
C ILE A 356 20.96 1.42 -5.91
N GLY A 357 21.57 1.99 -6.94
CA GLY A 357 21.00 2.06 -8.29
C GLY A 357 20.65 0.69 -8.86
N SER A 358 21.43 -0.35 -8.53
CA SER A 358 21.20 -1.73 -9.00
C SER A 358 19.84 -2.29 -8.56
N ILE A 359 19.27 -1.81 -7.46
CA ILE A 359 17.94 -2.18 -6.98
C ILE A 359 16.89 -1.87 -8.06
N PHE A 360 16.95 -0.68 -8.64
CA PHE A 360 16.01 -0.25 -9.68
C PHE A 360 16.23 -1.03 -10.97
N LEU A 361 17.48 -1.28 -11.35
CA LEU A 361 17.82 -2.07 -12.53
C LEU A 361 17.29 -3.52 -12.39
N VAL A 362 17.60 -4.20 -11.31
CA VAL A 362 17.16 -5.59 -11.07
C VAL A 362 15.63 -5.67 -11.01
N ASN A 363 14.97 -4.71 -10.34
CA ASN A 363 13.50 -4.67 -10.32
C ASN A 363 12.91 -4.44 -11.72
N SER A 364 13.55 -3.61 -12.56
CA SER A 364 13.16 -3.44 -13.96
C SER A 364 13.18 -4.78 -14.71
N PHE A 365 14.24 -5.57 -14.59
CA PHE A 365 14.34 -6.89 -15.21
C PHE A 365 13.26 -7.85 -14.71
N ILE A 366 13.00 -7.88 -13.39
CA ILE A 366 11.94 -8.73 -12.82
C ILE A 366 10.57 -8.32 -13.36
N LEU A 367 10.27 -7.02 -13.44
CA LEU A 367 9.03 -6.52 -14.01
C LEU A 367 8.91 -6.86 -15.50
N PHE A 368 10.00 -6.72 -16.26
CA PHE A 368 10.03 -7.05 -17.68
C PHE A 368 9.76 -8.54 -17.92
N ILE A 369 10.43 -9.41 -17.18
CA ILE A 369 10.20 -10.86 -17.22
C ILE A 369 8.76 -11.16 -16.82
N SER A 370 8.28 -10.58 -15.71
CA SER A 370 6.90 -10.77 -15.24
C SER A 370 5.87 -10.37 -16.30
N SER A 371 6.10 -9.28 -17.03
CA SER A 371 5.18 -8.83 -18.08
C SER A 371 5.04 -9.81 -19.24
N ARG A 372 6.05 -10.64 -19.50
CA ARG A 372 6.06 -11.67 -20.55
C ARG A 372 5.34 -12.95 -20.12
N PHE A 373 5.50 -13.34 -18.85
CA PHE A 373 4.92 -14.57 -18.32
C PHE A 373 3.48 -14.38 -17.82
N ILE A 374 3.11 -13.17 -17.40
CA ILE A 374 1.78 -12.84 -16.92
C ILE A 374 0.87 -12.52 -18.12
N ARG A 375 0.47 -13.55 -18.86
CA ARG A 375 -0.56 -13.42 -19.90
C ARG A 375 -1.92 -13.51 -19.24
N ILE A 376 -2.76 -12.51 -19.46
CA ILE A 376 -4.15 -12.47 -19.04
C ILE A 376 -4.98 -12.80 -20.28
N ASP A 377 -5.82 -13.84 -20.18
CA ASP A 377 -6.69 -14.23 -21.29
C ASP A 377 -7.72 -13.12 -21.54
N PRO A 378 -7.73 -12.50 -22.74
CA PRO A 378 -8.70 -11.47 -23.09
C PRO A 378 -10.15 -11.98 -23.07
N ALA A 379 -10.37 -13.26 -23.27
CA ALA A 379 -11.71 -13.86 -23.34
C ALA A 379 -12.42 -13.90 -21.97
N ILE A 380 -11.65 -13.87 -20.86
CA ILE A 380 -12.19 -13.92 -19.50
C ILE A 380 -12.58 -12.51 -18.99
N THR A 381 -12.17 -11.47 -19.69
CA THR A 381 -12.49 -10.09 -19.34
C THR A 381 -13.86 -9.69 -19.89
N GLY A 382 -14.93 -10.28 -19.36
CA GLY A 382 -16.30 -9.82 -19.58
C GLY A 382 -16.49 -8.34 -19.18
N PRO A 383 -17.59 -7.70 -19.57
CA PRO A 383 -17.87 -6.31 -19.21
C PRO A 383 -17.83 -6.14 -17.68
N ILE A 384 -17.22 -5.07 -17.20
CA ILE A 384 -17.00 -4.72 -15.78
C ILE A 384 -18.31 -4.69 -14.97
N PHE A 385 -19.43 -4.63 -15.65
CA PHE A 385 -20.78 -4.73 -15.06
C PHE A 385 -21.61 -5.73 -15.87
N PRO A 386 -22.37 -6.60 -15.22
CA PRO A 386 -23.40 -7.35 -15.93
C PRO A 386 -24.29 -6.34 -16.65
N ARG A 387 -24.51 -6.51 -17.95
CA ARG A 387 -25.63 -5.84 -18.62
C ARG A 387 -26.85 -6.08 -17.73
N LYS A 388 -27.48 -5.03 -17.23
CA LYS A 388 -28.86 -5.14 -16.72
C LYS A 388 -29.60 -5.93 -17.81
N ALA A 389 -30.04 -7.13 -17.46
CA ALA A 389 -31.02 -7.82 -18.28
C ALA A 389 -32.14 -6.78 -18.45
N ASN A 390 -32.40 -6.39 -19.68
CA ASN A 390 -33.63 -5.70 -20.01
C ASN A 390 -34.75 -6.67 -19.68
N ASP A 391 -35.31 -6.57 -18.48
CA ASP A 391 -36.63 -7.08 -18.19
C ASP A 391 -37.59 -6.14 -18.93
N GLY A 392 -37.80 -6.47 -20.20
CA GLY A 392 -38.69 -5.82 -21.10
C GLY A 392 -39.35 -6.87 -21.99
N ALA A 393 -40.41 -7.44 -21.50
CA ALA A 393 -41.57 -7.90 -22.26
C ALA A 393 -42.70 -8.21 -21.27
#